data_4af3e053f29624c8930cddb2333debe4
#
_entry.id   4af3e053f29624c8930cddb2333debe4
#
_cell.length_a   1.000
_cell.length_b   1.000
_cell.length_c   1.000
_cell.angle_alpha   90.00
_cell.angle_beta   90.00
_cell.angle_gamma   90.00
#
_symmetry.space_group_name_H-M   'P 1'
#
loop_
_entity.id
_entity.type
_entity.pdbx_description
1 polymer ?
#
loop_
_entity_poly.entity_id
_entity_poly.type
_entity_poly.pdbx_seq_one_letter_code
_entity_poly.pdbx_strand_id
1 'polypeptide(L)'
;MIILITGASHTGKTVLAQKMLEKYKYPYFSVDHLKMGLIRSGYTELTPMDDDKLTDYLWPVVREIIKTAVENKQNLIIEGCYIPYDWRKDFSKEYLADISFICLVMTDAYIDEHFAEISGHGSDIEARPDDPDFTPEWIKVENRKMRKGFEKAGESIVLIDGDYEKSMRPVVGKVLDQIP
;
A
#
# COMPACT_ATOMS: atom_id res chain seq x y z
N MET A 1 -9.88 -3.49 -14.17
CA MET A 1 -9.78 -3.85 -12.73
C MET A 1 -8.64 -3.09 -12.08
N ILE A 2 -8.86 -2.51 -10.93
CA ILE A 2 -7.85 -1.80 -10.12
C ILE A 2 -7.54 -2.67 -8.90
N ILE A 3 -6.25 -2.81 -8.58
CA ILE A 3 -5.80 -3.46 -7.34
C ILE A 3 -5.15 -2.38 -6.47
N LEU A 4 -5.81 -2.03 -5.37
CA LEU A 4 -5.35 -1.01 -4.44
C LEU A 4 -4.66 -1.68 -3.27
N ILE A 5 -3.33 -1.53 -3.17
CA ILE A 5 -2.51 -2.16 -2.13
C ILE A 5 -2.05 -1.10 -1.15
N THR A 6 -2.39 -1.25 0.12
CA THR A 6 -1.93 -0.38 1.20
C THR A 6 -1.40 -1.19 2.38
N GLY A 7 -0.94 -0.51 3.40
CA GLY A 7 -0.39 -1.10 4.62
C GLY A 7 0.71 -0.21 5.20
N ALA A 8 1.18 -0.53 6.38
CA ALA A 8 2.25 0.20 7.04
C ALA A 8 3.57 0.15 6.22
N SER A 9 4.53 0.98 6.59
CA SER A 9 5.85 0.92 5.95
C SER A 9 6.48 -0.47 6.12
N HIS A 10 7.26 -0.90 5.13
CA HIS A 10 7.98 -2.19 5.11
C HIS A 10 7.12 -3.47 5.13
N THR A 11 5.81 -3.40 4.92
CA THR A 11 4.93 -4.59 4.83
C THR A 11 5.01 -5.34 3.51
N GLY A 12 5.93 -4.99 2.61
CA GLY A 12 6.12 -5.66 1.32
C GLY A 12 5.11 -5.29 0.23
N LYS A 13 4.46 -4.11 0.31
CA LYS A 13 3.51 -3.62 -0.72
C LYS A 13 4.11 -3.61 -2.11
N THR A 14 5.28 -2.99 -2.27
CA THR A 14 5.99 -2.88 -3.56
C THR A 14 6.44 -4.23 -4.07
N VAL A 15 6.89 -5.14 -3.17
CA VAL A 15 7.22 -6.53 -3.52
C VAL A 15 5.99 -7.27 -4.06
N LEU A 16 4.84 -7.12 -3.39
CA LEU A 16 3.59 -7.72 -3.85
C LEU A 16 3.16 -7.16 -5.21
N ALA A 17 3.23 -5.83 -5.39
CA ALA A 17 2.90 -5.18 -6.65
C ALA A 17 3.83 -5.65 -7.80
N GLN A 18 5.13 -5.78 -7.54
CA GLN A 18 6.10 -6.30 -8.49
C GLN A 18 5.80 -7.75 -8.90
N LYS A 19 5.52 -8.63 -7.93
CA LYS A 19 5.13 -10.02 -8.20
C LYS A 19 3.84 -10.11 -9.04
N MET A 20 2.88 -9.24 -8.77
CA MET A 20 1.65 -9.16 -9.56
C MET A 20 1.92 -8.64 -10.99
N LEU A 21 2.77 -7.62 -11.16
CA LEU A 21 3.21 -7.17 -12.48
C LEU A 21 3.86 -8.31 -13.27
N GLU A 22 4.78 -9.04 -12.68
CA GLU A 22 5.49 -10.13 -13.35
C GLU A 22 4.56 -11.26 -13.78
N LYS A 23 3.59 -11.60 -12.93
CA LYS A 23 2.67 -12.71 -13.16
C LYS A 23 1.50 -12.35 -14.06
N TYR A 24 0.86 -11.20 -13.84
CA TYR A 24 -0.40 -10.82 -14.52
C TYR A 24 -0.21 -9.74 -15.57
N LYS A 25 1.00 -9.17 -15.67
CA LYS A 25 1.31 -8.07 -16.59
C LYS A 25 0.48 -6.81 -16.33
N TYR A 26 -0.01 -6.63 -15.09
CA TYR A 26 -0.66 -5.41 -14.66
C TYR A 26 0.41 -4.40 -14.26
N PRO A 27 0.48 -3.22 -14.89
CA PRO A 27 1.40 -2.18 -14.45
C PRO A 27 1.07 -1.75 -13.04
N TYR A 28 2.08 -1.33 -12.27
CA TYR A 28 1.82 -0.71 -10.97
C TYR A 28 2.28 0.74 -10.92
N PHE A 29 1.58 1.52 -10.12
CA PHE A 29 1.85 2.91 -9.82
C PHE A 29 2.11 3.04 -8.32
N SER A 30 3.33 3.47 -7.96
CA SER A 30 3.71 3.74 -6.57
C SER A 30 3.32 5.16 -6.19
N VAL A 31 2.54 5.29 -5.12
CA VAL A 31 2.19 6.61 -4.55
C VAL A 31 3.42 7.30 -3.97
N ASP A 32 4.43 6.54 -3.52
CA ASP A 32 5.71 7.10 -3.08
C ASP A 32 6.47 7.78 -4.23
N HIS A 33 6.40 7.26 -5.45
CA HIS A 33 6.96 7.93 -6.63
C HIS A 33 6.24 9.24 -6.92
N LEU A 34 4.90 9.27 -6.83
CA LEU A 34 4.13 10.51 -6.96
C LEU A 34 4.55 11.53 -5.90
N LYS A 35 4.60 11.11 -4.62
CA LYS A 35 5.05 11.92 -3.50
C LYS A 35 6.41 12.57 -3.78
N MET A 36 7.41 11.74 -4.09
CA MET A 36 8.75 12.25 -4.34
C MET A 36 8.85 13.11 -5.60
N GLY A 37 8.06 12.80 -6.62
CA GLY A 37 7.95 13.64 -7.82
C GLY A 37 7.46 15.03 -7.51
N LEU A 38 6.38 15.17 -6.74
CA LEU A 38 5.81 16.46 -6.35
C LEU A 38 6.73 17.26 -5.41
N ILE A 39 7.36 16.59 -4.44
CA ILE A 39 8.30 17.23 -3.51
C ILE A 39 9.53 17.73 -4.27
N ARG A 40 10.19 16.86 -5.05
CA ARG A 40 11.45 17.20 -5.74
C ARG A 40 11.28 18.24 -6.85
N SER A 41 10.10 18.30 -7.47
CA SER A 41 9.77 19.30 -8.49
C SER A 41 9.32 20.65 -7.91
N GLY A 42 9.17 20.76 -6.59
CA GLY A 42 8.74 21.99 -5.93
C GLY A 42 7.23 22.30 -6.09
N TYR A 43 6.42 21.32 -6.46
CA TYR A 43 4.96 21.51 -6.52
C TYR A 43 4.30 21.51 -5.14
N THR A 44 5.02 21.16 -4.11
CA THR A 44 4.58 21.22 -2.71
C THR A 44 5.73 21.63 -1.80
N GLU A 45 5.42 22.32 -0.71
CA GLU A 45 6.35 22.60 0.38
C GLU A 45 6.38 21.48 1.43
N LEU A 46 5.53 20.45 1.30
CA LEU A 46 5.56 19.29 2.18
C LEU A 46 6.87 18.53 2.00
N THR A 47 7.32 17.94 3.08
CA THR A 47 8.52 17.09 3.14
C THR A 47 8.12 15.63 3.38
N PRO A 48 9.00 14.66 3.18
CA PRO A 48 8.71 13.26 3.51
C PRO A 48 8.34 13.02 4.98
N MET A 49 8.63 13.98 5.89
CA MET A 49 8.31 13.91 7.31
C MET A 49 6.88 14.37 7.65
N ASP A 50 6.16 14.94 6.68
CA ASP A 50 4.79 15.43 6.85
C ASP A 50 3.72 14.34 6.58
N ASP A 51 3.94 13.10 7.00
CA ASP A 51 3.14 11.93 6.66
C ASP A 51 1.63 12.10 6.89
N ASP A 52 1.23 12.74 7.99
CA ASP A 52 -0.19 12.97 8.30
C ASP A 52 -0.87 13.91 7.27
N LYS A 53 -0.13 14.84 6.66
CA LYS A 53 -0.64 15.76 5.64
C LYS A 53 -0.54 15.19 4.23
N LEU A 54 0.43 14.30 4.01
CA LEU A 54 0.69 13.72 2.70
C LEU A 54 -0.49 12.87 2.21
N THR A 55 -1.19 12.17 3.08
CA THR A 55 -2.40 11.42 2.70
C THR A 55 -3.45 12.34 2.11
N ASP A 56 -3.79 13.43 2.78
CA ASP A 56 -4.80 14.39 2.31
C ASP A 56 -4.37 15.12 1.03
N TYR A 57 -3.07 15.34 0.87
CA TYR A 57 -2.50 16.02 -0.30
C TYR A 57 -2.44 15.12 -1.54
N LEU A 58 -2.03 13.85 -1.38
CA LEU A 58 -1.83 12.92 -2.50
C LEU A 58 -3.12 12.22 -2.94
N TRP A 59 -4.00 11.91 -1.99
CA TRP A 59 -5.19 11.12 -2.26
C TRP A 59 -6.11 11.70 -3.34
N PRO A 60 -6.39 13.00 -3.41
CA PRO A 60 -7.20 13.56 -4.49
C PRO A 60 -6.66 13.24 -5.89
N VAL A 61 -5.32 13.25 -6.06
CA VAL A 61 -4.67 12.91 -7.34
C VAL A 61 -4.78 11.41 -7.62
N VAL A 62 -4.45 10.58 -6.63
CA VAL A 62 -4.52 9.11 -6.74
C VAL A 62 -5.94 8.65 -7.08
N ARG A 63 -6.94 9.22 -6.41
CA ARG A 63 -8.36 8.95 -6.66
C ARG A 63 -8.76 9.20 -8.12
N GLU A 64 -8.34 10.32 -8.70
CA GLU A 64 -8.69 10.64 -10.10
C GLU A 64 -7.90 9.76 -11.09
N ILE A 65 -6.69 9.33 -10.76
CA ILE A 65 -5.95 8.31 -11.54
C ILE A 65 -6.74 6.99 -11.55
N ILE A 66 -7.26 6.56 -10.38
CA ILE A 66 -8.09 5.35 -10.28
C ILE A 66 -9.32 5.46 -11.17
N LYS A 67 -10.09 6.57 -11.07
CA LYS A 67 -11.29 6.79 -11.89
C LYS A 67 -10.95 6.74 -13.37
N THR A 68 -9.91 7.45 -13.78
CA THR A 68 -9.47 7.47 -15.19
C THR A 68 -9.13 6.06 -15.69
N ALA A 69 -8.43 5.26 -14.89
CA ALA A 69 -8.08 3.90 -15.27
C ALA A 69 -9.32 2.99 -15.39
N VAL A 70 -10.31 3.13 -14.49
CA VAL A 70 -11.59 2.40 -14.57
C VAL A 70 -12.36 2.79 -15.83
N GLU A 71 -12.53 4.10 -16.09
CA GLU A 71 -13.25 4.64 -17.26
C GLU A 71 -12.63 4.15 -18.58
N ASN A 72 -11.32 4.04 -18.62
CA ASN A 72 -10.56 3.53 -19.77
C ASN A 72 -10.48 1.98 -19.82
N LYS A 73 -11.13 1.28 -18.87
CA LYS A 73 -11.09 -0.20 -18.76
C LYS A 73 -9.65 -0.74 -18.68
N GLN A 74 -8.77 0.00 -18.03
CA GLN A 74 -7.38 -0.40 -17.81
C GLN A 74 -7.24 -1.25 -16.56
N ASN A 75 -6.26 -2.13 -16.58
CA ASN A 75 -5.80 -2.84 -15.39
C ASN A 75 -4.64 -2.06 -14.78
N LEU A 76 -4.72 -1.76 -13.48
CA LEU A 76 -3.69 -0.99 -12.79
C LEU A 76 -3.59 -1.43 -11.33
N ILE A 77 -2.36 -1.63 -10.85
CA ILE A 77 -2.07 -1.80 -9.45
C ILE A 77 -1.63 -0.43 -8.91
N ILE A 78 -2.20 0.00 -7.79
CA ILE A 78 -1.76 1.21 -7.09
C ILE A 78 -1.32 0.79 -5.69
N GLU A 79 -0.10 1.16 -5.31
CA GLU A 79 0.43 0.79 -4.00
C GLU A 79 0.99 2.01 -3.26
N GLY A 80 0.81 2.03 -1.93
CA GLY A 80 1.35 3.06 -1.05
C GLY A 80 0.68 3.14 0.31
N CYS A 81 1.29 3.92 1.21
CA CYS A 81 0.75 4.15 2.56
C CYS A 81 -0.35 5.22 2.60
N TYR A 82 -0.41 6.10 1.59
CA TYR A 82 -1.19 7.34 1.59
C TYR A 82 -2.62 7.15 1.07
N ILE A 83 -3.31 6.12 1.58
CA ILE A 83 -4.71 5.82 1.26
C ILE A 83 -5.54 6.06 2.52
N PRO A 84 -6.54 6.96 2.50
CA PRO A 84 -7.33 7.25 3.69
C PRO A 84 -8.17 6.05 4.10
N TYR A 85 -8.44 5.89 5.40
CA TYR A 85 -9.20 4.74 5.91
C TYR A 85 -10.61 4.66 5.33
N ASP A 86 -11.22 5.79 5.05
CA ASP A 86 -12.57 5.92 4.50
C ASP A 86 -12.60 6.13 2.96
N TRP A 87 -11.58 5.67 2.27
CA TRP A 87 -11.35 5.85 0.83
C TRP A 87 -12.57 5.52 -0.05
N ARG A 88 -13.40 4.55 0.37
CA ARG A 88 -14.58 4.11 -0.40
C ARG A 88 -15.60 5.20 -0.61
N LYS A 89 -15.69 6.19 0.31
CA LYS A 89 -16.64 7.31 0.20
C LYS A 89 -16.47 8.16 -1.05
N ASP A 90 -15.26 8.14 -1.62
CA ASP A 90 -14.88 8.95 -2.77
C ASP A 90 -15.22 8.32 -4.12
N PHE A 91 -15.82 7.11 -4.10
CA PHE A 91 -16.19 6.34 -5.28
C PHE A 91 -17.67 5.97 -5.26
N SER A 92 -18.31 6.02 -6.42
CA SER A 92 -19.64 5.45 -6.60
C SER A 92 -19.58 3.91 -6.62
N LYS A 93 -20.75 3.27 -6.54
CA LYS A 93 -20.83 1.79 -6.57
C LYS A 93 -20.25 1.18 -7.83
N GLU A 94 -20.38 1.89 -8.95
CA GLU A 94 -19.87 1.46 -10.26
C GLU A 94 -18.34 1.40 -10.25
N TYR A 95 -17.66 2.42 -9.70
CA TYR A 95 -16.20 2.37 -9.55
C TYR A 95 -15.76 1.30 -8.56
N LEU A 96 -16.46 1.19 -7.42
CA LEU A 96 -16.12 0.21 -6.38
C LEU A 96 -16.19 -1.24 -6.86
N ALA A 97 -17.05 -1.52 -7.86
CA ALA A 97 -17.15 -2.86 -8.45
C ALA A 97 -15.86 -3.29 -9.18
N ASP A 98 -15.06 -2.32 -9.65
CA ASP A 98 -13.81 -2.56 -10.37
C ASP A 98 -12.56 -2.44 -9.49
N ILE A 99 -12.71 -2.20 -8.18
CA ILE A 99 -11.59 -1.98 -7.24
C ILE A 99 -11.49 -3.13 -6.25
N SER A 100 -10.39 -3.86 -6.28
CA SER A 100 -9.99 -4.82 -5.25
C SER A 100 -9.04 -4.15 -4.27
N PHE A 101 -9.29 -4.30 -2.96
CA PHE A 101 -8.51 -3.65 -1.91
C PHE A 101 -7.73 -4.68 -1.10
N ILE A 102 -6.46 -4.38 -0.83
CA ILE A 102 -5.54 -5.19 -0.04
C ILE A 102 -4.85 -4.28 0.97
N CYS A 103 -4.98 -4.57 2.26
CA CYS A 103 -4.24 -3.88 3.33
C CYS A 103 -3.33 -4.87 4.03
N LEU A 104 -2.01 -4.63 3.98
CA LEU A 104 -1.00 -5.48 4.61
C LEU A 104 -0.63 -4.94 5.99
N VAL A 105 -0.68 -5.81 7.00
CA VAL A 105 -0.32 -5.47 8.38
C VAL A 105 0.49 -6.61 8.98
N MET A 106 1.64 -6.28 9.54
CA MET A 106 2.45 -7.24 10.33
C MET A 106 1.96 -7.29 11.77
N THR A 107 1.98 -8.49 12.36
CA THR A 107 1.77 -8.64 13.82
C THR A 107 3.01 -8.21 14.59
N ASP A 108 2.83 -7.86 15.86
CA ASP A 108 3.96 -7.51 16.73
C ASP A 108 4.96 -8.66 16.85
N ALA A 109 4.45 -9.90 16.98
CA ALA A 109 5.28 -11.10 17.06
C ALA A 109 6.13 -11.28 15.79
N TYR A 110 5.53 -11.09 14.60
CA TYR A 110 6.25 -11.15 13.35
C TYR A 110 7.38 -10.10 13.28
N ILE A 111 7.08 -8.86 13.70
CA ILE A 111 8.07 -7.78 13.71
C ILE A 111 9.23 -8.10 14.65
N ASP A 112 8.94 -8.61 15.86
CA ASP A 112 9.98 -8.99 16.83
C ASP A 112 10.90 -10.11 16.30
N GLU A 113 10.32 -11.11 15.65
CA GLU A 113 11.05 -12.27 15.14
C GLU A 113 11.88 -11.94 13.88
N HIS A 114 11.34 -11.07 12.99
CA HIS A 114 11.87 -10.83 11.64
C HIS A 114 12.43 -9.41 11.42
N PHE A 115 12.67 -8.63 12.47
CA PHE A 115 13.09 -7.23 12.32
C PHE A 115 14.34 -7.05 11.45
N ALA A 116 15.34 -7.91 11.60
CA ALA A 116 16.56 -7.85 10.82
C ALA A 116 16.30 -8.08 9.30
N GLU A 117 15.38 -8.99 8.99
CA GLU A 117 14.95 -9.26 7.61
C GLU A 117 14.15 -8.09 7.04
N ILE A 118 13.19 -7.56 7.82
CA ILE A 118 12.37 -6.40 7.45
C ILE A 118 13.27 -5.19 7.14
N SER A 119 14.27 -4.94 7.98
CA SER A 119 15.25 -3.88 7.76
C SER A 119 16.10 -4.14 6.52
N GLY A 120 16.58 -5.37 6.34
CA GLY A 120 17.43 -5.76 5.20
C GLY A 120 16.70 -5.63 3.85
N HIS A 121 15.41 -5.99 3.81
CA HIS A 121 14.59 -5.94 2.58
C HIS A 121 14.04 -4.55 2.25
N GLY A 122 14.25 -3.55 3.11
CA GLY A 122 13.78 -2.17 2.88
C GLY A 122 14.26 -1.55 1.57
N SER A 123 15.35 -2.04 1.01
CA SER A 123 15.99 -1.53 -0.21
C SER A 123 15.97 -2.50 -1.40
N ASP A 124 15.21 -3.60 -1.35
CA ASP A 124 15.19 -4.61 -2.43
C ASP A 124 14.69 -4.08 -3.76
N ILE A 125 13.72 -3.15 -3.75
CA ILE A 125 13.11 -2.56 -4.94
C ILE A 125 13.36 -1.05 -5.03
N GLU A 126 13.43 -0.37 -3.89
CA GLU A 126 13.62 1.07 -3.78
C GLU A 126 14.84 1.36 -2.92
N ALA A 127 15.77 2.21 -3.41
CA ALA A 127 16.86 2.69 -2.58
C ALA A 127 16.32 3.62 -1.48
N ARG A 128 16.40 3.18 -0.23
CA ARG A 128 15.98 3.96 0.94
C ARG A 128 17.23 4.37 1.74
N PRO A 129 17.33 5.65 2.15
CA PRO A 129 18.39 6.05 3.08
C PRO A 129 18.17 5.38 4.44
N ASP A 130 19.26 5.19 5.17
CA ASP A 130 19.21 4.75 6.55
C ASP A 130 18.37 5.74 7.38
N ASP A 131 17.38 5.22 8.09
CA ASP A 131 16.50 5.98 8.97
C ASP A 131 16.81 5.59 10.43
N PRO A 132 17.40 6.49 11.23
CA PRO A 132 17.74 6.21 12.62
C PRO A 132 16.51 5.97 13.51
N ASP A 133 15.32 6.44 13.09
CA ASP A 133 14.06 6.25 13.81
C ASP A 133 13.38 4.93 13.44
N PHE A 134 13.95 4.16 12.49
CA PHE A 134 13.45 2.86 12.09
C PHE A 134 13.75 1.80 13.15
N THR A 135 12.82 1.63 14.09
CA THR A 135 12.91 0.68 15.21
C THR A 135 11.73 -0.31 15.19
N PRO A 136 11.87 -1.49 15.83
CA PRO A 136 10.75 -2.42 15.98
C PRO A 136 9.51 -1.77 16.58
N GLU A 137 9.70 -0.93 17.59
CA GLU A 137 8.62 -0.22 18.28
C GLU A 137 7.89 0.74 17.35
N TRP A 138 8.61 1.50 16.53
CA TRP A 138 8.02 2.39 15.54
C TRP A 138 7.19 1.60 14.53
N ILE A 139 7.73 0.49 13.99
CA ILE A 139 7.01 -0.35 13.03
C ILE A 139 5.73 -0.93 13.66
N LYS A 140 5.79 -1.40 14.91
CA LYS A 140 4.61 -1.92 15.62
C LYS A 140 3.54 -0.86 15.77
N VAL A 141 3.92 0.38 16.16
CA VAL A 141 2.98 1.49 16.29
C VAL A 141 2.28 1.77 14.97
N GLU A 142 3.02 1.88 13.86
CA GLU A 142 2.46 2.14 12.54
C GLU A 142 1.55 0.99 12.07
N ASN A 143 1.95 -0.26 12.28
CA ASN A 143 1.10 -1.41 11.93
C ASN A 143 -0.21 -1.46 12.75
N ARG A 144 -0.14 -1.19 14.06
CA ARG A 144 -1.34 -1.11 14.92
C ARG A 144 -2.26 0.04 14.52
N LYS A 145 -1.71 1.23 14.19
CA LYS A 145 -2.46 2.39 13.69
C LYS A 145 -3.20 2.05 12.40
N MET A 146 -2.49 1.48 11.44
CA MET A 146 -3.03 1.07 10.15
C MET A 146 -4.14 0.01 10.31
N ARG A 147 -3.86 -1.04 11.09
CA ARG A 147 -4.83 -2.09 11.43
C ARG A 147 -6.12 -1.50 12.01
N LYS A 148 -6.00 -0.74 13.09
CA LYS A 148 -7.15 -0.14 13.80
C LYS A 148 -7.96 0.79 12.88
N GLY A 149 -7.28 1.58 12.04
CA GLY A 149 -7.94 2.50 11.13
C GLY A 149 -8.79 1.79 10.10
N PHE A 150 -8.25 0.81 9.39
CA PHE A 150 -8.97 0.07 8.35
C PHE A 150 -10.01 -0.90 8.92
N GLU A 151 -9.74 -1.59 10.04
CA GLU A 151 -10.76 -2.41 10.72
C GLU A 151 -11.97 -1.58 11.14
N LYS A 152 -11.74 -0.37 11.69
CA LYS A 152 -12.82 0.57 12.05
C LYS A 152 -13.62 1.04 10.84
N ALA A 153 -12.99 1.16 9.70
CA ALA A 153 -13.63 1.51 8.44
C ALA A 153 -14.36 0.31 7.77
N GLY A 154 -14.30 -0.88 8.36
CA GLY A 154 -14.95 -2.09 7.85
C GLY A 154 -14.16 -2.82 6.75
N GLU A 155 -12.88 -2.46 6.57
CA GLU A 155 -12.01 -3.13 5.60
C GLU A 155 -11.44 -4.43 6.15
N SER A 156 -11.30 -5.41 5.25
CA SER A 156 -10.54 -6.63 5.55
C SER A 156 -9.04 -6.34 5.44
N ILE A 157 -8.28 -6.86 6.41
CA ILE A 157 -6.82 -6.76 6.41
C ILE A 157 -6.18 -8.13 6.24
N VAL A 158 -4.98 -8.13 5.70
CA VAL A 158 -4.11 -9.28 5.57
C VAL A 158 -3.08 -9.22 6.68
N LEU A 159 -3.21 -10.12 7.65
CA LEU A 159 -2.21 -10.24 8.72
C LEU A 159 -1.01 -11.05 8.22
N ILE A 160 0.16 -10.45 8.34
CA ILE A 160 1.44 -11.12 8.16
C ILE A 160 1.86 -11.62 9.54
N ASP A 161 1.74 -12.95 9.72
CA ASP A 161 2.00 -13.63 10.98
C ASP A 161 2.72 -14.96 10.67
N GLY A 162 4.02 -15.02 10.85
CA GLY A 162 4.87 -16.14 10.47
C GLY A 162 5.35 -16.06 9.01
N ASP A 163 5.04 -17.04 8.16
CA ASP A 163 5.54 -17.09 6.78
C ASP A 163 4.84 -16.06 5.88
N TYR A 164 5.61 -15.11 5.35
CA TYR A 164 5.11 -14.05 4.46
C TYR A 164 4.42 -14.60 3.21
N GLU A 165 5.03 -15.59 2.55
CA GLU A 165 4.47 -16.18 1.32
C GLU A 165 3.13 -16.90 1.59
N LYS A 166 3.01 -17.59 2.72
CA LYS A 166 1.75 -18.22 3.13
C LYS A 166 0.67 -17.18 3.41
N SER A 167 1.03 -16.04 4.04
CA SER A 167 0.11 -14.95 4.31
C SER A 167 -0.40 -14.30 3.02
N MET A 168 0.42 -14.23 1.98
CA MET A 168 0.08 -13.62 0.70
C MET A 168 -0.77 -14.52 -0.22
N ARG A 169 -0.63 -15.85 -0.16
CA ARG A 169 -1.34 -16.79 -1.06
C ARG A 169 -2.86 -16.60 -1.11
N PRO A 170 -3.58 -16.48 0.03
CA PRO A 170 -5.03 -16.30 0.00
C PRO A 170 -5.45 -14.98 -0.63
N VAL A 171 -4.61 -13.94 -0.50
CA VAL A 171 -4.88 -12.60 -1.02
C VAL A 171 -4.74 -12.57 -2.53
N VAL A 172 -3.61 -13.09 -3.00
CA VAL A 172 -3.35 -13.25 -4.43
C VAL A 172 -4.41 -14.16 -5.07
N GLY A 173 -4.82 -15.24 -4.39
CA GLY A 173 -5.89 -16.13 -4.85
C GLY A 173 -7.23 -15.42 -5.03
N LYS A 174 -7.70 -14.70 -4.01
CA LYS A 174 -8.98 -13.96 -4.08
C LYS A 174 -9.03 -12.88 -5.15
N VAL A 175 -7.91 -12.19 -5.36
CA VAL A 175 -7.79 -11.21 -6.44
C VAL A 175 -7.80 -11.91 -7.80
N LEU A 176 -7.20 -13.10 -7.89
CA LEU A 176 -7.14 -13.92 -9.11
C LEU A 176 -8.48 -14.46 -9.56
N ASP A 177 -9.32 -14.87 -8.62
CA ASP A 177 -10.67 -15.36 -8.93
C ASP A 177 -11.57 -14.26 -9.56
N GLN A 178 -11.11 -13.00 -9.52
CA GLN A 178 -11.78 -11.84 -10.12
C GLN A 178 -11.16 -11.40 -11.46
N ILE A 179 -10.03 -11.99 -11.84
CA ILE A 179 -9.39 -11.72 -13.14
C ILE A 179 -10.03 -12.65 -14.17
N PRO A 180 -10.67 -12.10 -15.23
CA PRO A 180 -11.31 -12.90 -16.28
C PRO A 180 -10.32 -13.72 -17.10
#